data_8b396c2ae60b91c0bc443b0902acf928
#
_entry.id   8b396c2ae60b91c0bc443b0902acf928
#
_cell.length_a   1.000
_cell.length_b   1.000
_cell.length_c   1.000
_cell.angle_alpha   90.00
_cell.angle_beta   90.00
_cell.angle_gamma   90.00
#
_symmetry.space_group_name_H-M   'P 1'
#
loop_
_entity.id
_entity.type
_entity.pdbx_description
1 polymer ?
#
loop_
_entity_poly.entity_id
_entity_poly.type
_entity_poly.pdbx_seq_one_letter_code
_entity_poly.pdbx_strand_id
1 'polypeptide(L)'
;ELVDLLPTLCELADISIPRAVQGRSVVGVLEDPQVTTKKVAYTVVTRGEKLGLAIRGERWRYGVWAESGSELYDLRRDPGEIRNLVDMDRVQQVERMKRLLETTRGLAVPK
;
A
#
# COMPACT_ATOMS: atom_id res chain seq x y z
N GLU A 1 6.92 -1.29 3.48
CA GLU A 1 5.99 -0.85 4.56
C GLU A 1 6.66 -1.05 5.91
N LEU A 2 6.31 -0.22 6.92
CA LEU A 2 6.91 -0.35 8.27
C LEU A 2 6.63 -1.72 8.93
N VAL A 3 5.53 -2.35 8.62
CA VAL A 3 5.19 -3.69 9.11
C VAL A 3 6.18 -4.78 8.66
N ASP A 4 6.98 -4.50 7.62
CA ASP A 4 7.96 -5.43 7.06
C ASP A 4 9.31 -5.39 7.81
N LEU A 5 9.54 -4.38 8.65
CA LEU A 5 10.80 -4.24 9.38
C LEU A 5 11.01 -5.38 10.38
N LEU A 6 10.00 -5.68 11.19
CA LEU A 6 10.12 -6.73 12.21
C LEU A 6 10.45 -8.11 11.59
N PRO A 7 9.70 -8.62 10.60
CA PRO A 7 10.04 -9.90 9.99
C PRO A 7 11.40 -9.90 9.29
N THR A 8 11.81 -8.76 8.72
CA THR A 8 13.15 -8.61 8.11
C THR A 8 14.25 -8.72 9.16
N LEU A 9 14.10 -8.03 10.29
CA LEU A 9 15.08 -8.10 11.38
C LEU A 9 15.14 -9.51 12.00
N CYS A 10 13.99 -10.17 12.16
CA CYS A 10 13.95 -11.55 12.64
C CYS A 10 14.74 -12.48 11.70
N GLU A 11 14.53 -12.38 10.39
CA GLU A 11 15.24 -13.19 9.40
C GLU A 11 16.74 -12.92 9.40
N LEU A 12 17.15 -11.65 9.43
CA LEU A 12 18.58 -11.27 9.51
C LEU A 12 19.27 -11.75 10.79
N ALA A 13 18.51 -11.90 11.89
CA ALA A 13 19.02 -12.35 13.18
C ALA A 13 18.86 -13.86 13.41
N ASP A 14 18.37 -14.61 12.41
CA ASP A 14 18.03 -16.05 12.52
C ASP A 14 17.05 -16.35 13.67
N ILE A 15 16.07 -15.43 13.87
CA ILE A 15 15.00 -15.54 14.86
C ILE A 15 13.69 -15.90 14.17
N SER A 16 12.95 -16.84 14.73
CA SER A 16 11.63 -17.21 14.20
C SER A 16 10.66 -16.01 14.19
N ILE A 17 10.03 -15.76 13.06
CA ILE A 17 9.04 -14.69 12.92
C ILE A 17 7.78 -15.05 13.70
N PRO A 18 7.31 -14.20 14.63
CA PRO A 18 6.09 -14.48 15.39
C PRO A 18 4.87 -14.60 14.48
N ARG A 19 3.95 -15.53 14.78
CA ARG A 19 2.76 -15.81 13.95
C ARG A 19 1.79 -14.64 13.79
N ALA A 20 1.80 -13.69 14.74
CA ALA A 20 0.95 -12.49 14.68
C ALA A 20 1.47 -11.40 13.72
N VAL A 21 2.67 -11.54 13.19
CA VAL A 21 3.28 -10.55 12.28
C VAL A 21 2.61 -10.63 10.92
N GLN A 22 2.09 -9.49 10.45
CA GLN A 22 1.41 -9.37 9.15
C GLN A 22 2.37 -8.94 8.02
N GLY A 23 3.53 -8.39 8.38
CA GLY A 23 4.57 -7.99 7.43
C GLY A 23 5.26 -9.19 6.78
N ARG A 24 6.05 -8.92 5.75
CA ARG A 24 6.90 -9.89 5.07
C ARG A 24 8.33 -9.41 5.10
N SER A 25 9.26 -10.31 5.33
CA SER A 25 10.69 -9.99 5.21
C SER A 25 11.03 -9.49 3.81
N VAL A 26 11.89 -8.50 3.76
CA VAL A 26 12.45 -7.95 2.52
C VAL A 26 13.94 -8.31 2.36
N VAL A 27 14.46 -9.28 3.08
CA VAL A 27 15.85 -9.76 2.96
C VAL A 27 16.18 -10.10 1.50
N GLY A 28 15.29 -10.85 0.81
CA GLY A 28 15.49 -11.17 -0.60
C GLY A 28 15.63 -9.94 -1.52
N VAL A 29 14.99 -8.80 -1.18
CA VAL A 29 15.16 -7.53 -1.93
C VAL A 29 16.48 -6.85 -1.59
N LEU A 30 16.99 -7.03 -0.37
CA LEU A 30 18.31 -6.51 0.02
C LEU A 30 19.44 -7.26 -0.68
N GLU A 31 19.26 -8.56 -0.94
CA GLU A 31 20.21 -9.40 -1.66
C GLU A 31 20.12 -9.18 -3.18
N ASP A 32 18.90 -9.09 -3.71
CA ASP A 32 18.64 -8.84 -5.14
C ASP A 32 17.50 -7.80 -5.30
N PRO A 33 17.80 -6.54 -5.66
CA PRO A 33 16.81 -5.49 -5.86
C PRO A 33 15.78 -5.76 -6.97
N GLN A 34 15.99 -6.77 -7.81
CA GLN A 34 15.00 -7.18 -8.83
C GLN A 34 13.89 -8.06 -8.26
N VAL A 35 14.08 -8.60 -7.07
CA VAL A 35 13.06 -9.41 -6.37
C VAL A 35 11.90 -8.52 -5.90
N THR A 36 10.68 -8.96 -6.15
CA THR A 36 9.47 -8.25 -5.70
C THR A 36 8.77 -9.08 -4.62
N THR A 37 8.68 -8.55 -3.41
CA THR A 37 7.99 -9.21 -2.28
C THR A 37 6.51 -8.90 -2.21
N LYS A 38 6.12 -7.69 -2.60
CA LYS A 38 4.72 -7.21 -2.61
C LYS A 38 4.41 -6.48 -3.90
N LYS A 39 3.18 -6.67 -4.42
CA LYS A 39 2.68 -5.95 -5.61
C LYS A 39 2.14 -4.57 -5.25
N VAL A 40 1.75 -4.36 -4.01
CA VAL A 40 1.16 -3.11 -3.53
C VAL A 40 1.60 -2.80 -2.11
N ALA A 41 1.67 -1.52 -1.78
CA ALA A 41 1.82 -1.00 -0.43
C ALA A 41 0.49 -0.39 0.05
N TYR A 42 0.12 -0.68 1.30
CA TYR A 42 -1.09 -0.17 1.95
C TYR A 42 -0.70 0.80 3.06
N THR A 43 -1.35 1.95 3.09
CA THR A 43 -1.08 3.00 4.07
C THR A 43 -2.36 3.43 4.77
N VAL A 44 -2.30 3.57 6.08
CA VAL A 44 -3.35 4.15 6.91
C VAL A 44 -2.79 5.41 7.57
N VAL A 45 -3.54 6.50 7.48
CA VAL A 45 -3.17 7.78 8.09
C VAL A 45 -4.38 8.34 8.83
N THR A 46 -4.15 8.87 10.03
CA THR A 46 -5.17 9.60 10.78
C THR A 46 -4.79 11.08 10.89
N ARG A 47 -5.75 11.97 10.68
CA ARG A 47 -5.64 13.42 10.97
C ARG A 47 -6.80 13.84 11.85
N GLY A 48 -6.58 13.90 13.16
CA GLY A 48 -7.65 14.02 14.13
C GLY A 48 -8.60 12.82 14.02
N GLU A 49 -9.88 13.06 13.81
CA GLU A 49 -10.91 12.01 13.62
C GLU A 49 -11.00 11.49 12.17
N LYS A 50 -10.30 12.11 11.22
CA LYS A 50 -10.36 11.71 9.81
C LYS A 50 -9.40 10.58 9.51
N LEU A 51 -9.92 9.53 8.89
CA LEU A 51 -9.17 8.38 8.43
C LEU A 51 -8.86 8.51 6.92
N GLY A 52 -7.59 8.42 6.58
CA GLY A 52 -7.10 8.30 5.21
C GLY A 52 -6.56 6.90 4.95
N LEU A 53 -6.94 6.31 3.84
CA LEU A 53 -6.45 5.02 3.36
C LEU A 53 -5.84 5.20 1.98
N ALA A 54 -4.70 4.58 1.73
CA ALA A 54 -4.10 4.60 0.40
C ALA A 54 -3.54 3.24 0.01
N ILE A 55 -3.59 2.97 -1.30
CA ILE A 55 -2.92 1.82 -1.90
C ILE A 55 -2.05 2.31 -3.05
N ARG A 56 -0.81 1.86 -3.08
CA ARG A 56 0.19 2.19 -4.09
C ARG A 56 0.72 0.92 -4.74
N GLY A 57 0.52 0.80 -6.04
CA GLY A 57 1.21 -0.19 -6.87
C GLY A 57 2.34 0.44 -7.67
N GLU A 58 2.89 -0.30 -8.63
CA GLU A 58 3.99 0.19 -9.49
C GLU A 58 3.61 1.45 -10.29
N ARG A 59 2.39 1.49 -10.85
CA ARG A 59 1.94 2.57 -11.71
C ARG A 59 0.91 3.49 -11.07
N TRP A 60 0.03 2.95 -10.24
CA TRP A 60 -1.14 3.67 -9.77
C TRP A 60 -1.10 3.84 -8.25
N ARG A 61 -1.42 5.03 -7.79
CA ARG A 61 -1.74 5.30 -6.40
C ARG A 61 -3.20 5.74 -6.29
N TYR A 62 -3.93 5.14 -5.38
CA TYR A 62 -5.30 5.52 -5.04
C TYR A 62 -5.39 5.80 -3.55
N GLY A 63 -5.99 6.92 -3.21
CA GLY A 63 -6.24 7.34 -1.84
C GLY A 63 -7.71 7.68 -1.62
N VAL A 64 -8.21 7.44 -0.41
CA VAL A 64 -9.55 7.85 0.02
C VAL A 64 -9.47 8.44 1.42
N TRP A 65 -10.11 9.59 1.60
CA TRP A 65 -10.28 10.24 2.89
C TRP A 65 -11.75 10.20 3.27
N ALA A 66 -12.06 9.74 4.47
CA ALA A 66 -13.43 9.79 4.97
C ALA A 66 -13.97 11.22 4.82
N GLU A 67 -15.13 11.37 4.15
CA GLU A 67 -15.84 12.63 3.89
C GLU A 67 -15.12 13.66 3.00
N SER A 68 -13.86 13.43 2.58
CA SER A 68 -13.09 14.42 1.82
C SER A 68 -12.80 14.00 0.37
N GLY A 69 -13.36 12.86 -0.07
CA GLY A 69 -13.21 12.39 -1.44
C GLY A 69 -12.08 11.39 -1.66
N SER A 70 -11.75 11.17 -2.90
CA SER A 70 -10.72 10.22 -3.32
C SER A 70 -9.76 10.82 -4.35
N GLU A 71 -8.62 10.18 -4.50
CA GLU A 71 -7.52 10.62 -5.36
C GLU A 71 -7.01 9.43 -6.16
N LEU A 72 -6.69 9.65 -7.43
CA LEU A 72 -6.03 8.68 -8.30
C LEU A 72 -4.88 9.36 -9.06
N TYR A 73 -3.70 8.75 -9.02
CA TYR A 73 -2.51 9.24 -9.70
C TYR A 73 -1.86 8.15 -10.57
N ASP A 74 -1.40 8.54 -11.77
CA ASP A 74 -0.58 7.71 -12.66
C ASP A 74 0.90 8.03 -12.43
N LEU A 75 1.57 7.29 -11.58
CA LEU A 75 2.94 7.54 -11.15
C LEU A 75 3.98 7.47 -12.29
N ARG A 76 3.64 6.83 -13.42
CA ARG A 76 4.51 6.79 -14.60
C ARG A 76 4.48 8.10 -15.39
N ARG A 77 3.34 8.81 -15.40
CA ARG A 77 3.14 10.06 -16.13
C ARG A 77 3.22 11.29 -15.24
N ASP A 78 2.93 11.11 -13.97
CA ASP A 78 2.86 12.14 -12.93
C ASP A 78 3.51 11.63 -11.63
N PRO A 79 4.84 11.47 -11.60
CA PRO A 79 5.55 10.97 -10.41
C PRO A 79 5.46 11.95 -9.22
N GLY A 80 5.12 13.21 -9.47
CA GLY A 80 4.91 14.23 -8.45
C GLY A 80 3.50 14.26 -7.87
N GLU A 81 2.58 13.42 -8.38
CA GLU A 81 1.19 13.34 -7.90
C GLU A 81 0.47 14.71 -7.91
N ILE A 82 0.68 15.49 -8.99
CA ILE A 82 0.18 16.87 -9.11
C ILE A 82 -1.28 16.87 -9.61
N ARG A 83 -1.63 15.91 -10.50
CA ARG A 83 -2.91 15.88 -11.19
C ARG A 83 -3.78 14.71 -10.69
N ASN A 84 -4.79 15.02 -9.89
CA ASN A 84 -5.80 14.03 -9.51
C ASN A 84 -6.64 13.60 -10.73
N LEU A 85 -6.70 12.30 -11.00
CA LEU A 85 -7.38 11.70 -12.15
C LEU A 85 -8.73 11.06 -11.79
N VAL A 86 -9.20 11.20 -10.55
CA VAL A 86 -10.40 10.49 -10.07
C VAL A 86 -11.65 10.86 -10.85
N ASP A 87 -11.79 12.14 -11.25
CA ASP A 87 -12.93 12.68 -11.98
C ASP A 87 -12.71 12.72 -13.51
N MET A 88 -11.59 12.16 -14.00
CA MET A 88 -11.17 12.26 -15.40
C MET A 88 -11.36 10.94 -16.13
N ASP A 89 -12.55 10.60 -16.58
CA ASP A 89 -12.86 9.43 -17.42
C ASP A 89 -11.96 8.19 -17.17
N ARG A 90 -11.72 7.91 -15.87
CA ARG A 90 -10.89 6.81 -15.37
C ARG A 90 -11.68 5.86 -14.47
N VAL A 91 -12.99 5.78 -14.65
CA VAL A 91 -13.91 5.01 -13.81
C VAL A 91 -13.45 3.58 -13.60
N GLN A 92 -13.06 2.88 -14.67
CA GLN A 92 -12.60 1.50 -14.57
C GLN A 92 -11.33 1.37 -13.71
N GLN A 93 -10.40 2.34 -13.82
CA GLN A 93 -9.17 2.31 -13.04
C GLN A 93 -9.43 2.66 -11.58
N VAL A 94 -10.29 3.61 -11.31
CA VAL A 94 -10.75 3.95 -9.95
C VAL A 94 -11.37 2.73 -9.28
N GLU A 95 -12.33 2.08 -9.94
CA GLU A 95 -13.00 0.88 -9.41
C GLU A 95 -12.03 -0.27 -9.16
N ARG A 96 -11.08 -0.48 -10.06
CA ARG A 96 -10.02 -1.48 -9.88
C ARG A 96 -9.18 -1.22 -8.63
N MET A 97 -8.73 0.02 -8.45
CA MET A 97 -7.89 0.41 -7.31
C MET A 97 -8.66 0.41 -5.99
N LYS A 98 -9.94 0.80 -6.03
CA LYS A 98 -10.85 0.73 -4.88
C LYS A 98 -11.02 -0.71 -4.39
N ARG A 99 -11.34 -1.65 -5.30
CA ARG A 99 -11.43 -3.09 -4.95
C ARG A 99 -10.13 -3.62 -4.37
N LEU A 100 -8.99 -3.22 -4.94
CA LEU A 100 -7.68 -3.63 -4.46
C LEU A 100 -7.41 -3.09 -3.04
N LEU A 101 -7.80 -1.84 -2.76
CA LEU A 101 -7.72 -1.23 -1.44
C LEU A 101 -8.57 -2.01 -0.42
N GLU A 102 -9.82 -2.30 -0.74
CA GLU A 102 -10.76 -3.03 0.12
C GLU A 102 -10.28 -4.44 0.43
N THR A 103 -9.80 -5.16 -0.59
CA THR A 103 -9.25 -6.51 -0.44
C THR A 103 -8.01 -6.50 0.47
N THR A 104 -7.10 -5.55 0.24
CA THR A 104 -5.87 -5.44 1.03
C THR A 104 -6.17 -5.04 2.47
N ARG A 105 -7.14 -4.13 2.69
CA ARG A 105 -7.63 -3.75 4.02
C ARG A 105 -8.19 -4.96 4.77
N GLY A 106 -9.00 -5.79 4.13
CA GLY A 106 -9.56 -7.01 4.74
C GLY A 106 -8.52 -8.02 5.19
N LEU A 107 -7.33 -8.03 4.56
CA LEU A 107 -6.20 -8.87 4.95
C LEU A 107 -5.37 -8.24 6.08
N ALA A 108 -5.37 -6.91 6.18
CA ALA A 108 -4.55 -6.16 7.14
C ALA A 108 -5.22 -5.93 8.50
N VAL A 109 -6.53 -6.15 8.61
CA VAL A 109 -7.27 -6.01 9.88
C VAL A 109 -7.48 -7.39 10.49
N PRO A 110 -6.98 -7.68 11.71
CA PRO A 110 -7.30 -8.93 12.42
C PRO A 110 -8.82 -9.04 12.61
N LYS A 111 -9.35 -10.23 12.39
CA LYS A 111 -10.75 -10.56 12.74
C LYS A 111 -10.89 -10.64 14.24
#